data_74eab6e38780e7cf878cd7e43ec0bea6
#
_entry.id   74eab6e38780e7cf878cd7e43ec0bea6
#
_cell.length_a   1.000
_cell.length_b   1.000
_cell.length_c   1.000
_cell.angle_alpha   90.00
_cell.angle_beta   90.00
_cell.angle_gamma   90.00
#
_symmetry.space_group_name_H-M   'P 1'
#
loop_
_entity.id
_entity.type
_entity.pdbx_description
1 polymer ?
#
loop_
_entity_poly.entity_id
_entity_poly.type
_entity_poly.pdbx_seq_one_letter_code
_entity_poly.pdbx_strand_id
1 'polypeptide(L)'
;KDGELAIPADYKTWPKFLSEVQRPDAKQVREIYMNPVATQGTQAGGFPNGSVFVMENYAAKVDADGKALVGADGKLVKGNLLRVFLMGKNEGWGQSAPEGLKNGDWIYAAYLGNGDKAPEPAAACRTCHMPLTQSKDFVYRYDEYFGKVASK
;
A
#
# COMPACT_ATOMS: atom_id res chain seq x y z
N LYS A 1 -11.17 13.30 1.79
CA LYS A 1 -10.35 13.83 0.69
C LYS A 1 -8.94 13.27 0.74
N ASP A 2 -8.27 13.27 -0.40
CA ASP A 2 -6.87 12.87 -0.44
C ASP A 2 -6.04 13.72 0.52
N GLY A 3 -5.08 13.06 1.18
CA GLY A 3 -4.23 13.71 2.15
C GLY A 3 -4.81 13.85 3.55
N GLU A 4 -6.10 13.59 3.73
CA GLU A 4 -6.75 13.70 5.05
C GLU A 4 -6.65 12.41 5.87
N LEU A 5 -6.36 11.27 5.23
CA LEU A 5 -6.28 10.00 5.92
C LEU A 5 -5.06 9.96 6.83
N ALA A 6 -5.28 9.88 8.14
CA ALA A 6 -4.21 9.85 9.12
C ALA A 6 -3.66 8.44 9.32
N ILE A 7 -2.37 8.34 9.71
CA ILE A 7 -1.77 7.05 10.04
C ILE A 7 -2.46 6.48 11.28
N PRO A 8 -3.11 5.30 11.19
CA PRO A 8 -3.72 4.68 12.35
C PRO A 8 -2.65 4.29 13.38
N ALA A 9 -2.89 4.59 14.65
CA ALA A 9 -1.89 4.36 15.71
C ALA A 9 -1.58 2.87 15.90
N ASP A 10 -2.54 2.00 15.60
CA ASP A 10 -2.45 0.55 15.87
C ASP A 10 -2.20 -0.29 14.63
N TYR A 11 -1.87 0.32 13.49
CA TYR A 11 -1.80 -0.43 12.23
C TYR A 11 -0.80 -1.60 12.25
N LYS A 12 0.23 -1.51 13.07
CA LYS A 12 1.24 -2.58 13.17
C LYS A 12 0.69 -3.85 13.83
N THR A 13 -0.47 -3.77 14.46
CA THR A 13 -1.17 -4.95 15.02
C THR A 13 -2.11 -5.60 14.02
N TRP A 14 -2.32 -4.96 12.87
CA TRP A 14 -3.24 -5.46 11.85
C TRP A 14 -2.67 -6.66 11.09
N PRO A 15 -3.53 -7.50 10.50
CA PRO A 15 -3.06 -8.52 9.58
C PRO A 15 -2.33 -7.91 8.39
N LYS A 16 -1.44 -8.69 7.79
CA LYS A 16 -0.71 -8.22 6.59
C LYS A 16 -1.44 -8.67 5.33
N PHE A 17 -1.63 -7.71 4.43
CA PHE A 17 -2.08 -7.97 3.07
C PHE A 17 -0.98 -8.75 2.33
N LEU A 18 0.23 -8.22 2.32
CA LEU A 18 1.44 -8.88 1.84
C LEU A 18 2.62 -8.46 2.69
N SER A 19 3.59 -9.34 2.84
CA SER A 19 4.79 -9.11 3.65
C SER A 19 6.06 -9.28 2.80
N GLU A 20 7.09 -8.52 3.13
CA GLU A 20 8.41 -8.62 2.51
C GLU A 20 8.36 -8.52 0.97
N VAL A 21 7.53 -7.62 0.45
CA VAL A 21 7.41 -7.41 -1.00
C VAL A 21 8.73 -6.87 -1.53
N GLN A 22 9.37 -7.63 -2.43
CA GLN A 22 10.69 -7.32 -2.95
C GLN A 22 10.59 -6.38 -4.14
N ARG A 23 11.29 -5.26 -4.08
CA ARG A 23 11.41 -4.31 -5.18
C ARG A 23 12.89 -4.06 -5.48
N PRO A 24 13.58 -5.05 -6.09
CA PRO A 24 15.02 -4.93 -6.36
C PRO A 24 15.35 -3.79 -7.34
N ASP A 25 14.46 -3.49 -8.27
CA ASP A 25 14.60 -2.37 -9.20
C ASP A 25 14.74 -1.02 -8.48
N ALA A 26 14.01 -0.85 -7.38
CA ALA A 26 14.02 0.37 -6.57
C ALA A 26 14.89 0.23 -5.32
N LYS A 27 15.48 -0.93 -5.07
CA LYS A 27 16.21 -1.26 -3.83
C LYS A 27 15.34 -1.00 -2.61
N GLN A 28 14.14 -1.58 -2.60
CA GLN A 28 13.14 -1.38 -1.55
C GLN A 28 12.50 -2.70 -1.14
N VAL A 29 12.05 -2.72 0.12
CA VAL A 29 11.23 -3.80 0.68
C VAL A 29 9.96 -3.17 1.25
N ARG A 30 8.81 -3.76 0.99
CA ARG A 30 7.52 -3.22 1.43
C ARG A 30 6.78 -4.20 2.32
N GLU A 31 6.17 -3.66 3.36
CA GLU A 31 5.21 -4.37 4.21
C GLU A 31 3.86 -3.72 4.06
N ILE A 32 2.82 -4.50 3.81
CA ILE A 32 1.48 -3.96 3.57
C ILE A 32 0.51 -4.54 4.58
N TYR A 33 -0.04 -3.68 5.42
CA TYR A 33 -1.02 -4.02 6.43
C TYR A 33 -2.43 -3.72 5.94
N MET A 34 -3.40 -4.48 6.43
CA MET A 34 -4.81 -4.23 6.14
C MET A 34 -5.60 -4.29 7.44
N ASN A 35 -6.60 -3.39 7.59
CA ASN A 35 -7.42 -3.42 8.80
C ASN A 35 -8.37 -4.64 8.79
N PRO A 36 -8.97 -4.98 9.94
CA PRO A 36 -9.90 -6.14 10.01
C PRO A 36 -11.05 -6.06 9.01
N VAL A 37 -11.57 -4.86 8.74
CA VAL A 37 -12.66 -4.68 7.75
C VAL A 37 -12.21 -5.13 6.36
N ALA A 38 -11.00 -4.78 5.95
CA ALA A 38 -10.48 -5.16 4.64
C ALA A 38 -10.33 -6.68 4.48
N THR A 39 -10.11 -7.43 5.57
CA THR A 39 -9.99 -8.88 5.51
C THR A 39 -11.27 -9.56 5.08
N GLN A 40 -12.40 -8.87 5.11
CA GLN A 40 -13.69 -9.38 4.67
C GLN A 40 -13.90 -9.23 3.17
N GLY A 41 -12.96 -8.63 2.45
CA GLY A 41 -13.02 -8.50 1.00
C GLY A 41 -13.01 -9.86 0.29
N THR A 42 -13.56 -9.88 -0.93
CA THR A 42 -13.58 -11.06 -1.79
C THR A 42 -13.02 -10.71 -3.16
N GLN A 43 -12.53 -11.72 -3.86
CA GLN A 43 -11.99 -11.50 -5.21
C GLN A 43 -13.06 -10.96 -6.17
N ALA A 44 -14.30 -11.43 -6.05
CA ALA A 44 -15.40 -11.00 -6.90
C ALA A 44 -15.96 -9.63 -6.49
N GLY A 45 -16.01 -9.33 -5.19
CA GLY A 45 -16.63 -8.13 -4.66
C GLY A 45 -15.70 -6.98 -4.29
N GLY A 46 -14.39 -7.23 -4.26
CA GLY A 46 -13.41 -6.23 -3.81
C GLY A 46 -13.44 -6.04 -2.30
N PHE A 47 -12.95 -4.90 -1.85
CA PHE A 47 -12.87 -4.59 -0.43
C PHE A 47 -14.06 -3.74 0.02
N PRO A 48 -14.60 -4.01 1.22
CA PRO A 48 -15.77 -3.26 1.70
C PRO A 48 -15.42 -1.83 2.10
N ASN A 49 -16.44 -0.98 2.21
CA ASN A 49 -16.28 0.36 2.79
C ASN A 49 -15.73 0.23 4.21
N GLY A 50 -14.85 1.14 4.59
CA GLY A 50 -14.11 1.07 5.84
C GLY A 50 -12.76 0.38 5.72
N SER A 51 -12.41 -0.19 4.56
CA SER A 51 -11.10 -0.81 4.34
C SER A 51 -9.98 0.22 4.35
N VAL A 52 -8.89 -0.09 5.02
CA VAL A 52 -7.68 0.75 5.06
C VAL A 52 -6.46 -0.14 4.87
N PHE A 53 -5.58 0.28 3.96
CA PHE A 53 -4.28 -0.34 3.76
C PHE A 53 -3.19 0.64 4.17
N VAL A 54 -2.17 0.10 4.83
CA VAL A 54 -0.96 0.86 5.21
C VAL A 54 0.24 0.16 4.62
N MET A 55 0.98 0.83 3.74
CA MET A 55 2.18 0.29 3.14
C MET A 55 3.40 1.00 3.71
N GLU A 56 4.25 0.24 4.40
CA GLU A 56 5.56 0.71 4.83
C GLU A 56 6.57 0.42 3.71
N ASN A 57 7.30 1.44 3.31
CA ASN A 57 8.31 1.34 2.26
C ASN A 57 9.69 1.55 2.87
N TYR A 58 10.47 0.47 2.93
CA TYR A 58 11.81 0.47 3.52
C TYR A 58 12.87 0.51 2.42
N ALA A 59 13.95 1.27 2.65
CA ALA A 59 15.14 1.14 1.82
C ALA A 59 15.78 -0.23 2.09
N ALA A 60 16.28 -0.90 1.07
CA ALA A 60 17.14 -2.05 1.26
C ALA A 60 18.50 -1.59 1.78
N LYS A 61 19.08 -2.33 2.72
CA LYS A 61 20.46 -2.07 3.15
C LYS A 61 21.41 -2.31 1.98
N VAL A 62 22.46 -1.52 1.89
CA VAL A 62 23.48 -1.63 0.84
C VAL A 62 24.87 -1.79 1.46
N ASP A 63 25.78 -2.39 0.68
CA ASP A 63 27.19 -2.49 1.07
C ASP A 63 27.94 -1.20 0.73
N ALA A 64 29.27 -1.21 0.93
CA ALA A 64 30.11 -0.04 0.67
C ALA A 64 30.09 0.41 -0.80
N ASP A 65 29.79 -0.49 -1.72
CA ASP A 65 29.71 -0.20 -3.15
C ASP A 65 28.30 0.21 -3.61
N GLY A 66 27.36 0.33 -2.68
CA GLY A 66 25.97 0.67 -2.99
C GLY A 66 25.14 -0.49 -3.51
N LYS A 67 25.66 -1.71 -3.43
CA LYS A 67 24.93 -2.91 -3.87
C LYS A 67 24.03 -3.41 -2.76
N ALA A 68 22.78 -3.76 -3.11
CA ALA A 68 21.79 -4.22 -2.14
C ALA A 68 22.26 -5.52 -1.46
N LEU A 69 22.16 -5.55 -0.14
CA LEU A 69 22.47 -6.73 0.66
C LEU A 69 21.32 -7.75 0.55
N VAL A 70 21.68 -9.02 0.49
CA VAL A 70 20.73 -10.13 0.41
C VAL A 70 20.96 -11.04 1.61
N GLY A 71 19.89 -11.37 2.32
CA GLY A 71 19.94 -12.26 3.47
C GLY A 71 20.09 -13.73 3.07
N ALA A 72 20.22 -14.60 4.07
CA ALA A 72 20.32 -16.04 3.87
C ALA A 72 19.10 -16.65 3.15
N ASP A 73 17.95 -15.99 3.26
CA ASP A 73 16.70 -16.37 2.59
C ASP A 73 16.60 -15.90 1.14
N GLY A 74 17.64 -15.24 0.61
CA GLY A 74 17.65 -14.70 -0.75
C GLY A 74 16.87 -13.39 -0.91
N LYS A 75 16.40 -12.79 0.17
CA LYS A 75 15.62 -11.55 0.15
C LYS A 75 16.46 -10.35 0.54
N LEU A 76 16.07 -9.17 0.02
CA LEU A 76 16.69 -7.91 0.39
C LEU A 76 16.53 -7.67 1.89
N VAL A 77 17.54 -7.07 2.51
CA VAL A 77 17.55 -6.76 3.95
C VAL A 77 16.93 -5.37 4.14
N LYS A 78 15.91 -5.28 5.01
CA LYS A 78 15.25 -4.00 5.33
C LYS A 78 16.20 -3.06 6.04
N GLY A 79 16.27 -1.83 5.56
CA GLY A 79 16.99 -0.73 6.20
C GLY A 79 16.01 0.27 6.82
N ASN A 80 16.23 1.57 6.54
CA ASN A 80 15.41 2.63 7.11
C ASN A 80 14.03 2.71 6.46
N LEU A 81 13.02 3.07 7.26
CA LEU A 81 11.68 3.38 6.77
C LEU A 81 11.72 4.71 6.02
N LEU A 82 11.33 4.69 4.74
CA LEU A 82 11.35 5.87 3.87
C LEU A 82 10.00 6.57 3.82
N ARG A 83 8.93 5.80 3.67
CA ARG A 83 7.58 6.31 3.44
C ARG A 83 6.55 5.39 4.06
N VAL A 84 5.42 5.98 4.44
CA VAL A 84 4.21 5.25 4.80
C VAL A 84 3.11 5.75 3.88
N PHE A 85 2.58 4.86 3.06
CA PHE A 85 1.48 5.18 2.15
C PHE A 85 0.19 4.59 2.68
N LEU A 86 -0.89 5.35 2.56
CA LEU A 86 -2.21 4.93 3.00
C LEU A 86 -3.19 4.97 1.83
N MET A 87 -4.07 3.98 1.78
CA MET A 87 -5.29 4.08 0.98
C MET A 87 -6.46 3.60 1.82
N GLY A 88 -7.55 4.35 1.78
CA GLY A 88 -8.76 4.05 2.52
C GLY A 88 -9.98 4.17 1.64
N LYS A 89 -10.98 3.34 1.92
CA LYS A 89 -12.20 3.28 1.13
C LYS A 89 -13.41 3.50 2.00
N ASN A 90 -14.29 4.41 1.58
CA ASN A 90 -15.60 4.57 2.17
C ASN A 90 -16.53 5.24 1.17
N GLU A 91 -17.83 5.10 1.41
CA GLU A 91 -18.84 5.65 0.51
C GLU A 91 -18.62 7.14 0.28
N GLY A 92 -18.57 7.54 -0.99
CA GLY A 92 -18.43 8.92 -1.39
C GLY A 92 -17.04 9.53 -1.29
N TRP A 93 -16.05 8.81 -0.76
CA TRP A 93 -14.72 9.36 -0.54
C TRP A 93 -13.99 9.72 -1.84
N GLY A 94 -14.23 9.00 -2.91
CA GLY A 94 -13.59 9.27 -4.20
C GLY A 94 -14.21 10.42 -5.00
N GLN A 95 -15.34 10.97 -4.57
CA GLN A 95 -16.08 11.95 -5.36
C GLN A 95 -15.37 13.29 -5.50
N SER A 96 -14.53 13.65 -4.53
CA SER A 96 -13.77 14.90 -4.56
C SER A 96 -12.51 14.84 -5.44
N ALA A 97 -12.20 13.67 -5.99
CA ALA A 97 -11.05 13.53 -6.87
C ALA A 97 -11.29 14.27 -8.20
N PRO A 98 -10.23 14.83 -8.83
CA PRO A 98 -10.35 15.44 -10.14
C PRO A 98 -10.91 14.46 -11.16
N GLU A 99 -11.63 14.98 -12.15
CA GLU A 99 -12.11 14.18 -13.26
C GLU A 99 -10.92 13.53 -13.97
N GLY A 100 -11.06 12.26 -14.31
CA GLY A 100 -9.95 11.47 -14.88
C GLY A 100 -9.00 10.87 -13.88
N LEU A 101 -9.14 11.16 -12.57
CA LEU A 101 -8.34 10.58 -11.50
C LEU A 101 -9.19 9.87 -10.44
N LYS A 102 -10.42 9.48 -10.79
CA LYS A 102 -11.31 8.80 -9.85
C LYS A 102 -11.01 7.31 -9.80
N ASN A 103 -10.70 6.81 -8.61
CA ASN A 103 -10.43 5.40 -8.35
C ASN A 103 -11.51 4.84 -7.40
N GLY A 104 -12.76 4.81 -7.85
CA GLY A 104 -13.86 4.38 -7.01
C GLY A 104 -13.96 5.26 -5.76
N ASP A 105 -14.16 4.65 -4.61
CA ASP A 105 -14.29 5.35 -3.34
C ASP A 105 -12.99 5.41 -2.52
N TRP A 106 -11.85 5.20 -3.16
CA TRP A 106 -10.54 5.25 -2.50
C TRP A 106 -10.01 6.68 -2.38
N ILE A 107 -9.39 6.97 -1.22
CA ILE A 107 -8.56 8.16 -1.03
C ILE A 107 -7.15 7.72 -0.61
N TYR A 108 -6.20 8.61 -0.77
CA TYR A 108 -4.77 8.31 -0.60
C TYR A 108 -4.09 9.36 0.25
N ALA A 109 -3.08 8.93 1.02
CA ALA A 109 -2.21 9.83 1.77
C ALA A 109 -0.80 9.24 1.81
N ALA A 110 0.20 10.09 1.94
CA ALA A 110 1.60 9.68 2.01
C ALA A 110 2.31 10.45 3.12
N TYR A 111 3.16 9.74 3.86
CA TYR A 111 3.93 10.27 4.97
C TYR A 111 5.39 9.87 4.83
N LEU A 112 6.27 10.70 5.38
CA LEU A 112 7.68 10.35 5.56
C LEU A 112 7.81 9.30 6.66
N GLY A 113 8.97 8.64 6.73
CA GLY A 113 9.22 7.64 7.76
C GLY A 113 9.13 8.16 9.20
N ASN A 114 9.28 9.48 9.39
CA ASN A 114 9.15 10.12 10.71
C ASN A 114 7.71 10.51 11.06
N GLY A 115 6.75 10.29 10.16
CA GLY A 115 5.35 10.61 10.38
C GLY A 115 4.89 11.96 9.83
N ASP A 116 5.80 12.79 9.32
CA ASP A 116 5.43 14.05 8.66
C ASP A 116 4.83 13.77 7.30
N LYS A 117 3.99 14.68 6.80
CA LYS A 117 3.39 14.51 5.47
C LYS A 117 4.47 14.52 4.40
N ALA A 118 4.37 13.58 3.47
CA ALA A 118 5.28 13.50 2.33
C ALA A 118 4.90 14.54 1.28
N PRO A 119 5.88 15.01 0.47
CA PRO A 119 5.59 16.03 -0.56
C PRO A 119 4.87 15.47 -1.80
N GLU A 120 4.83 14.15 -1.95
CA GLU A 120 4.21 13.54 -3.13
C GLU A 120 2.72 13.85 -3.19
N PRO A 121 2.21 14.34 -4.33
CA PRO A 121 0.79 14.62 -4.45
C PRO A 121 -0.03 13.34 -4.56
N ALA A 122 -1.22 13.33 -3.99
CA ALA A 122 -2.13 12.18 -4.07
C ALA A 122 -2.48 11.81 -5.51
N ALA A 123 -2.43 12.76 -6.44
CA ALA A 123 -2.64 12.48 -7.86
C ALA A 123 -1.68 11.42 -8.40
N ALA A 124 -0.44 11.37 -7.90
CA ALA A 124 0.53 10.36 -8.29
C ALA A 124 0.07 8.96 -7.89
N CYS A 125 -0.49 8.81 -6.67
CA CYS A 125 -1.06 7.55 -6.20
C CYS A 125 -2.22 7.11 -7.09
N ARG A 126 -3.14 8.03 -7.39
CA ARG A 126 -4.29 7.75 -8.23
C ARG A 126 -3.89 7.34 -9.64
N THR A 127 -2.96 8.04 -10.24
CA THR A 127 -2.49 7.75 -11.59
C THR A 127 -1.90 6.34 -11.68
N CYS A 128 -1.11 5.93 -10.69
CA CYS A 128 -0.55 4.59 -10.65
C CYS A 128 -1.61 3.51 -10.49
N HIS A 129 -2.61 3.75 -9.63
CA HIS A 129 -3.63 2.74 -9.33
C HIS A 129 -4.74 2.64 -10.39
N MET A 130 -4.97 3.67 -11.20
CA MET A 130 -6.05 3.68 -12.19
C MET A 130 -6.01 2.51 -13.19
N PRO A 131 -4.85 2.12 -13.74
CA PRO A 131 -4.82 1.01 -14.70
C PRO A 131 -5.30 -0.33 -14.14
N LEU A 132 -5.37 -0.46 -12.82
CA LEU A 132 -5.83 -1.69 -12.17
C LEU A 132 -7.34 -1.89 -12.29
N THR A 133 -8.08 -0.85 -12.59
CA THR A 133 -9.52 -0.84 -12.84
C THR A 133 -10.39 -1.33 -11.68
N GLN A 134 -11.70 -1.17 -11.83
CA GLN A 134 -12.66 -1.57 -10.82
C GLN A 134 -12.67 -3.09 -10.56
N SER A 135 -12.32 -3.90 -11.56
CA SER A 135 -12.28 -5.35 -11.40
C SER A 135 -11.25 -5.83 -10.38
N LYS A 136 -10.20 -5.03 -10.13
CA LYS A 136 -9.18 -5.27 -9.11
C LYS A 136 -9.34 -4.31 -7.93
N ASP A 137 -10.46 -3.61 -7.84
CA ASP A 137 -10.74 -2.57 -6.85
C ASP A 137 -9.57 -1.58 -6.72
N PHE A 138 -8.88 -1.30 -7.83
CA PHE A 138 -7.73 -0.39 -7.90
C PHE A 138 -6.58 -0.74 -6.93
N VAL A 139 -6.46 -2.00 -6.54
CA VAL A 139 -5.46 -2.46 -5.57
C VAL A 139 -4.37 -3.28 -6.26
N TYR A 140 -3.11 -2.90 -6.07
CA TYR A 140 -1.97 -3.66 -6.59
C TYR A 140 -1.89 -5.04 -5.94
N ARG A 141 -1.47 -6.03 -6.73
CA ARG A 141 -1.30 -7.41 -6.30
C ARG A 141 -2.59 -8.05 -5.77
N TYR A 142 -3.72 -7.56 -6.28
CA TYR A 142 -5.05 -8.05 -5.93
C TYR A 142 -5.17 -9.55 -6.10
N ASP A 143 -4.82 -10.06 -7.30
CA ASP A 143 -4.90 -11.49 -7.57
C ASP A 143 -3.92 -12.31 -6.75
N GLU A 144 -2.73 -11.78 -6.50
CA GLU A 144 -1.73 -12.43 -5.65
C GLU A 144 -2.25 -12.62 -4.22
N TYR A 145 -2.86 -11.59 -3.66
CA TYR A 145 -3.44 -11.68 -2.33
C TYR A 145 -4.55 -12.72 -2.25
N PHE A 146 -5.53 -12.65 -3.14
CA PHE A 146 -6.66 -13.58 -3.11
C PHE A 146 -6.25 -15.01 -3.44
N GLY A 147 -5.26 -15.21 -4.29
CA GLY A 147 -4.68 -16.51 -4.54
C GLY A 147 -4.04 -17.11 -3.29
N LYS A 148 -3.32 -16.28 -2.53
CA LYS A 148 -2.68 -16.69 -1.28
C LYS A 148 -3.71 -17.05 -0.20
N VAL A 149 -4.78 -16.27 -0.09
CA VAL A 149 -5.86 -16.55 0.88
C VAL A 149 -6.59 -17.83 0.51
N ALA A 150 -6.90 -18.04 -0.76
CA ALA A 150 -7.62 -19.21 -1.23
C ALA A 150 -6.82 -20.52 -1.05
N SER A 151 -5.49 -20.43 -0.98
CA SER A 151 -4.62 -21.60 -0.84
C SER A 151 -4.44 -22.07 0.62
N LYS A 152 -5.00 -21.35 1.57
CA LYS A 152 -4.90 -21.69 3.02
C LYS A 152 -5.97 -22.68 3.46
#